data_a7f2af2e339f17aa4a16ebd94f80c11d
#
_entry.id   a7f2af2e339f17aa4a16ebd94f80c11d
#
_cell.length_a   1.000
_cell.length_b   1.000
_cell.length_c   1.000
_cell.angle_alpha   90.00
_cell.angle_beta   90.00
_cell.angle_gamma   90.00
#
_symmetry.space_group_name_H-M   'P 1'
#
loop_
_entity.id
_entity.type
_entity.pdbx_description
1 polymer ?
#
loop_
_entity_poly.entity_id
_entity_poly.type
_entity_poly.pdbx_seq_one_letter_code
_entity_poly.pdbx_strand_id
1 'polypeptide(L)'
;SAVFLQRTSRFIKGCSMPTHNADVAAIFEEIANLLEIQGANPFRIRAYRNAARTLGDLPQEARLLVENGDDLTRLPGIGDDLAGKIREIVTTGHCTQLDRLHRELPPAITELMKIPGLGPKRIKTLYHDLDVQTPEQLHRAAQDGRIRALHGFGEKTEQNILQAVEAHASQSRRFKLALA
;
A
#
# COMPACT_ATOMS: atom_id res chain seq x y z
N SER A 1 -24.66 -41.44 -27.07
CA SER A 1 -25.30 -40.21 -26.57
C SER A 1 -24.31 -39.40 -25.77
N ALA A 2 -23.68 -38.43 -26.41
CA ALA A 2 -22.75 -37.51 -25.78
C ALA A 2 -23.53 -36.38 -25.13
N VAL A 3 -23.52 -36.29 -23.82
CA VAL A 3 -24.01 -35.11 -23.10
C VAL A 3 -22.83 -34.15 -22.92
N PHE A 4 -22.87 -33.13 -23.76
CA PHE A 4 -21.91 -32.00 -23.72
C PHE A 4 -22.32 -31.10 -22.56
N LEU A 5 -21.62 -31.21 -21.42
CA LEU A 5 -21.79 -30.28 -20.32
C LEU A 5 -21.03 -28.99 -20.66
N GLN A 6 -21.75 -28.01 -21.17
CA GLN A 6 -21.25 -26.64 -21.27
C GLN A 6 -21.13 -26.06 -19.86
N ARG A 7 -19.91 -26.02 -19.35
CA ARG A 7 -19.55 -25.20 -18.21
C ARG A 7 -19.50 -23.74 -18.66
N THR A 8 -20.59 -23.03 -18.46
CA THR A 8 -20.62 -21.57 -18.57
C THR A 8 -19.74 -20.99 -17.47
N SER A 9 -18.53 -20.64 -17.85
CA SER A 9 -17.65 -19.81 -17.03
C SER A 9 -18.26 -18.42 -16.90
N ARG A 10 -18.88 -18.14 -15.76
CA ARG A 10 -19.28 -16.79 -15.39
C ARG A 10 -18.02 -15.96 -15.24
N PHE A 11 -17.68 -15.19 -16.25
CA PHE A 11 -16.72 -14.11 -16.18
C PHE A 11 -17.23 -13.06 -15.19
N ILE A 12 -16.70 -13.03 -13.99
CA ILE A 12 -16.89 -11.92 -13.07
C ILE A 12 -16.03 -10.76 -13.60
N LYS A 13 -16.67 -9.83 -14.31
CA LYS A 13 -16.08 -8.54 -14.66
C LYS A 13 -15.75 -7.80 -13.37
N GLY A 14 -14.48 -7.45 -13.15
CA GLY A 14 -14.15 -6.39 -12.23
C GLY A 14 -12.99 -6.58 -11.25
N CYS A 15 -12.21 -7.66 -11.30
CA CYS A 15 -10.97 -7.74 -10.55
C CYS A 15 -9.81 -7.81 -11.53
N SER A 16 -9.15 -6.66 -11.74
CA SER A 16 -7.88 -6.63 -12.47
C SER A 16 -6.87 -7.41 -11.62
N MET A 17 -6.60 -8.64 -12.01
CA MET A 17 -5.56 -9.44 -11.36
C MET A 17 -4.20 -8.77 -11.60
N PRO A 18 -3.36 -8.58 -10.57
CA PRO A 18 -2.01 -8.10 -10.76
C PRO A 18 -1.29 -9.04 -11.73
N THR A 19 -1.01 -8.55 -12.92
CA THR A 19 -0.39 -9.35 -13.98
C THR A 19 1.08 -9.02 -14.16
N HIS A 20 1.51 -7.87 -13.64
CA HIS A 20 2.85 -7.33 -13.81
C HIS A 20 3.64 -7.32 -12.50
N ASN A 21 4.95 -7.45 -12.61
CA ASN A 21 5.86 -7.33 -11.46
C ASN A 21 5.68 -6.01 -10.72
N ALA A 22 5.38 -4.91 -11.44
CA ALA A 22 5.11 -3.61 -10.84
C ALA A 22 3.91 -3.62 -9.89
N ASP A 23 2.85 -4.36 -10.20
CA ASP A 23 1.67 -4.47 -9.35
C ASP A 23 1.98 -5.22 -8.06
N VAL A 24 2.72 -6.33 -8.17
CA VAL A 24 3.15 -7.12 -7.01
C VAL A 24 4.11 -6.32 -6.12
N ALA A 25 5.05 -5.60 -6.75
CA ALA A 25 5.98 -4.70 -6.06
C ALA A 25 5.24 -3.59 -5.31
N ALA A 26 4.21 -2.99 -5.92
CA ALA A 26 3.39 -1.96 -5.28
C ALA A 26 2.66 -2.48 -4.03
N ILE A 27 2.13 -3.69 -4.07
CA ILE A 27 1.52 -4.35 -2.91
C ILE A 27 2.54 -4.55 -1.79
N PHE A 28 3.76 -4.97 -2.09
CA PHE A 28 4.82 -5.14 -1.10
C PHE A 28 5.29 -3.82 -0.50
N GLU A 29 5.38 -2.76 -1.31
CA GLU A 29 5.67 -1.41 -0.80
C GLU A 29 4.57 -0.90 0.13
N GLU A 30 3.31 -1.12 -0.21
CA GLU A 30 2.18 -0.76 0.65
C GLU A 30 2.22 -1.52 1.97
N ILE A 31 2.48 -2.82 1.96
CA ILE A 31 2.68 -3.62 3.18
C ILE A 31 3.82 -3.03 4.02
N ALA A 32 4.95 -2.71 3.42
CA ALA A 32 6.08 -2.12 4.12
C ALA A 32 5.72 -0.78 4.78
N ASN A 33 4.99 0.07 4.08
CA ASN A 33 4.53 1.37 4.58
C ASN A 33 3.56 1.22 5.76
N LEU A 34 2.59 0.33 5.66
CA LEU A 34 1.64 0.06 6.74
C LEU A 34 2.33 -0.55 7.97
N LEU A 35 3.27 -1.48 7.76
CA LEU A 35 4.09 -2.03 8.84
C LEU A 35 4.93 -0.95 9.54
N GLU A 36 5.45 0.01 8.80
CA GLU A 36 6.21 1.12 9.39
C GLU A 36 5.32 2.03 10.22
N ILE A 37 4.10 2.33 9.77
CA ILE A 37 3.12 3.10 10.54
C ILE A 37 2.73 2.36 11.82
N GLN A 38 2.58 1.05 11.80
CA GLN A 38 2.34 0.24 12.99
C GLN A 38 3.51 0.20 13.97
N GLY A 39 4.71 0.56 13.52
CA GLY A 39 5.92 0.40 14.32
C GLY A 39 6.45 -1.02 14.38
N ALA A 40 6.21 -1.81 13.35
CA ALA A 40 6.69 -3.19 13.24
C ALA A 40 8.23 -3.28 13.17
N ASN A 41 8.74 -4.51 13.28
CA ASN A 41 10.17 -4.77 13.23
C ASN A 41 10.82 -4.23 11.95
N PRO A 42 11.89 -3.39 12.05
CA PRO A 42 12.56 -2.80 10.89
C PRO A 42 13.11 -3.82 9.90
N PHE A 43 13.54 -4.99 10.36
CA PHE A 43 14.02 -6.06 9.49
C PHE A 43 12.91 -6.61 8.58
N ARG A 44 11.71 -6.75 9.12
CA ARG A 44 10.53 -7.16 8.35
C ARG A 44 10.14 -6.12 7.31
N ILE A 45 10.12 -4.84 7.69
CA ILE A 45 9.85 -3.72 6.76
C ILE A 45 10.86 -3.73 5.61
N ARG A 46 12.15 -3.87 5.94
CA ARG A 46 13.23 -3.92 4.96
C ARG A 46 13.11 -5.12 4.02
N ALA A 47 12.70 -6.28 4.52
CA ALA A 47 12.49 -7.47 3.72
C ALA A 47 11.43 -7.25 2.63
N TYR A 48 10.30 -6.62 2.96
CA TYR A 48 9.27 -6.28 1.96
C TYR A 48 9.76 -5.25 0.93
N ARG A 49 10.50 -4.23 1.35
CA ARG A 49 11.06 -3.23 0.43
C ARG A 49 12.10 -3.84 -0.52
N ASN A 50 12.96 -4.72 -0.02
CA ASN A 50 13.93 -5.42 -0.85
C ASN A 50 13.23 -6.35 -1.84
N ALA A 51 12.21 -7.07 -1.42
CA ALA A 51 11.41 -7.91 -2.29
C ALA A 51 10.70 -7.11 -3.39
N ALA A 52 10.13 -5.96 -3.05
CA ALA A 52 9.52 -5.06 -4.03
C ALA A 52 10.53 -4.59 -5.08
N ARG A 53 11.75 -4.24 -4.67
CA ARG A 53 12.84 -3.87 -5.59
C ARG A 53 13.23 -5.03 -6.48
N THR A 54 13.45 -6.22 -5.90
CA THR A 54 13.78 -7.43 -6.67
C THR A 54 12.73 -7.72 -7.74
N LEU A 55 11.44 -7.62 -7.40
CA LEU A 55 10.34 -7.81 -8.35
C LEU A 55 10.34 -6.74 -9.46
N GLY A 56 10.63 -5.48 -9.12
CA GLY A 56 10.74 -4.40 -10.10
C GLY A 56 11.89 -4.57 -11.08
N ASP A 57 12.99 -5.20 -10.64
CA ASP A 57 14.20 -5.41 -11.43
C ASP A 57 14.20 -6.73 -12.22
N LEU A 58 13.19 -7.60 -12.01
CA LEU A 58 13.11 -8.87 -12.71
C LEU A 58 12.86 -8.67 -14.22
N PRO A 59 13.67 -9.32 -15.07
CA PRO A 59 13.48 -9.28 -16.52
C PRO A 59 12.29 -10.11 -17.00
N GLN A 60 11.81 -11.03 -16.17
CA GLN A 60 10.70 -11.94 -16.45
C GLN A 60 9.55 -11.70 -15.47
N GLU A 61 8.33 -11.85 -15.95
CA GLU A 61 7.15 -11.71 -15.09
C GLU A 61 7.10 -12.81 -14.00
N ALA A 62 6.94 -12.42 -12.75
CA ALA A 62 6.85 -13.34 -11.62
C ALA A 62 5.70 -14.34 -11.79
N ARG A 63 4.63 -13.95 -12.48
CA ARG A 63 3.53 -14.82 -12.85
C ARG A 63 4.00 -16.02 -13.66
N LEU A 64 4.85 -15.80 -14.66
CA LEU A 64 5.39 -16.88 -15.49
C LEU A 64 6.27 -17.86 -14.69
N LEU A 65 7.06 -17.33 -13.73
CA LEU A 65 7.85 -18.17 -12.83
C LEU A 65 6.94 -19.06 -11.98
N VAL A 66 5.84 -18.53 -11.48
CA VAL A 66 4.85 -19.30 -10.71
C VAL A 66 4.16 -20.36 -11.58
N GLU A 67 3.74 -19.99 -12.79
CA GLU A 67 3.08 -20.92 -13.74
C GLU A 67 4.00 -22.06 -14.16
N ASN A 68 5.30 -21.79 -14.32
CA ASN A 68 6.31 -22.79 -14.64
C ASN A 68 6.70 -23.68 -13.46
N GLY A 69 6.29 -23.33 -12.23
CA GLY A 69 6.68 -24.03 -11.01
C GLY A 69 8.10 -23.74 -10.56
N ASP A 70 8.66 -22.60 -10.99
CA ASP A 70 10.01 -22.20 -10.60
C ASP A 70 10.10 -21.85 -9.10
N ASP A 71 11.27 -22.07 -8.53
CA ASP A 71 11.54 -21.78 -7.14
C ASP A 71 11.84 -20.29 -6.95
N LEU A 72 10.85 -19.53 -6.46
CA LEU A 72 10.95 -18.10 -6.20
C LEU A 72 11.95 -17.75 -5.09
N THR A 73 12.30 -18.72 -4.22
CA THR A 73 13.28 -18.47 -3.14
C THR A 73 14.70 -18.29 -3.67
N ARG A 74 14.95 -18.61 -4.93
CA ARG A 74 16.21 -18.31 -5.62
C ARG A 74 16.39 -16.83 -5.97
N LEU A 75 15.30 -16.06 -5.93
CA LEU A 75 15.36 -14.62 -6.16
C LEU A 75 16.00 -13.91 -4.96
N PRO A 76 16.87 -12.89 -5.20
CA PRO A 76 17.52 -12.17 -4.13
C PRO A 76 16.52 -11.55 -3.13
N GLY A 77 16.67 -11.86 -1.85
CA GLY A 77 15.82 -11.32 -0.79
C GLY A 77 14.41 -11.92 -0.70
N ILE A 78 14.11 -12.96 -1.46
CA ILE A 78 12.84 -13.67 -1.41
C ILE A 78 13.00 -14.98 -0.63
N GLY A 79 12.48 -15.03 0.59
CA GLY A 79 12.38 -16.26 1.39
C GLY A 79 11.04 -16.98 1.16
N ASP A 80 10.83 -18.10 1.85
CA ASP A 80 9.61 -18.92 1.72
C ASP A 80 8.32 -18.15 1.98
N ASP A 81 8.30 -17.28 3.00
CA ASP A 81 7.14 -16.47 3.36
C ASP A 81 6.77 -15.48 2.23
N LEU A 82 7.77 -14.77 1.69
CA LEU A 82 7.56 -13.82 0.59
C LEU A 82 7.21 -14.53 -0.72
N ALA A 83 7.85 -15.69 -0.99
CA ALA A 83 7.52 -16.51 -2.14
C ALA A 83 6.07 -16.99 -2.11
N GLY A 84 5.57 -17.39 -0.94
CA GLY A 84 4.17 -17.76 -0.72
C GLY A 84 3.22 -16.61 -1.01
N LYS A 85 3.56 -15.39 -0.59
CA LYS A 85 2.78 -14.18 -0.85
C LYS A 85 2.78 -13.80 -2.33
N ILE A 86 3.90 -13.93 -3.03
CA ILE A 86 3.96 -13.69 -4.48
C ILE A 86 3.02 -14.66 -5.20
N ARG A 87 3.06 -15.96 -4.86
CA ARG A 87 2.13 -16.95 -5.44
C ARG A 87 0.68 -16.60 -5.17
N GLU A 88 0.36 -16.21 -3.93
CA GLU A 88 -0.99 -15.77 -3.56
C GLU A 88 -1.47 -14.60 -4.44
N ILE A 89 -0.66 -13.56 -4.57
CA ILE A 89 -1.00 -12.35 -5.35
C ILE A 89 -1.21 -12.68 -6.83
N VAL A 90 -0.30 -13.43 -7.45
CA VAL A 90 -0.39 -13.74 -8.90
C VAL A 90 -1.51 -14.72 -9.23
N THR A 91 -1.93 -15.56 -8.29
CA THR A 91 -3.01 -16.53 -8.50
C THR A 91 -4.39 -16.00 -8.13
N THR A 92 -4.50 -15.19 -7.08
CA THR A 92 -5.79 -14.72 -6.53
C THR A 92 -6.04 -13.24 -6.76
N GLY A 93 -5.02 -12.45 -7.07
CA GLY A 93 -5.10 -11.00 -7.13
C GLY A 93 -5.16 -10.31 -5.76
N HIS A 94 -5.04 -11.05 -4.67
CA HIS A 94 -5.13 -10.57 -3.29
C HIS A 94 -3.89 -10.94 -2.48
N CYS A 95 -3.66 -10.21 -1.40
CA CYS A 95 -2.66 -10.53 -0.40
C CYS A 95 -3.30 -10.50 0.98
N THR A 96 -3.43 -11.66 1.61
CA THR A 96 -4.02 -11.80 2.95
C THR A 96 -3.33 -10.91 3.99
N GLN A 97 -2.02 -10.75 3.88
CA GLN A 97 -1.25 -9.87 4.77
C GLN A 97 -1.65 -8.40 4.62
N LEU A 98 -1.87 -7.93 3.39
CA LEU A 98 -2.32 -6.56 3.13
C LEU A 98 -3.73 -6.33 3.67
N ASP A 99 -4.65 -7.25 3.42
CA ASP A 99 -6.02 -7.18 3.93
C ASP A 99 -6.06 -7.15 5.47
N ARG A 100 -5.18 -7.90 6.11
CA ARG A 100 -5.03 -7.88 7.57
C ARG A 100 -4.56 -6.52 8.07
N LEU A 101 -3.55 -5.92 7.45
CA LEU A 101 -3.03 -4.61 7.81
C LEU A 101 -4.09 -3.51 7.64
N HIS A 102 -4.89 -3.58 6.58
CA HIS A 102 -6.02 -2.66 6.37
C HIS A 102 -7.12 -2.78 7.43
N ARG A 103 -7.29 -3.95 8.04
CA ARG A 103 -8.22 -4.14 9.16
C ARG A 103 -7.65 -3.69 10.50
N GLU A 104 -6.34 -3.83 10.69
CA GLU A 104 -5.66 -3.46 11.94
C GLU A 104 -5.42 -1.95 12.08
N LEU A 105 -5.31 -1.23 10.96
CA LEU A 105 -5.12 0.22 10.93
C LEU A 105 -6.43 0.95 10.60
N PRO A 106 -6.61 2.18 11.09
CA PRO A 106 -7.75 3.01 10.69
C PRO A 106 -7.79 3.20 9.17
N PRO A 107 -8.96 3.06 8.51
CA PRO A 107 -9.07 3.20 7.06
C PRO A 107 -8.57 4.53 6.51
N ALA A 108 -8.72 5.60 7.30
CA ALA A 108 -8.27 6.94 6.93
C ALA A 108 -6.73 7.10 6.86
N ILE A 109 -5.96 6.18 7.47
CA ILE A 109 -4.50 6.17 7.36
C ILE A 109 -4.04 6.02 5.90
N THR A 110 -4.74 5.22 5.11
CA THR A 110 -4.45 5.08 3.67
C THR A 110 -4.68 6.38 2.91
N GLU A 111 -5.64 7.19 3.31
CA GLU A 111 -5.87 8.51 2.73
C GLU A 111 -4.72 9.48 3.05
N LEU A 112 -4.16 9.40 4.27
CA LEU A 112 -2.98 10.19 4.63
C LEU A 112 -1.75 9.84 3.78
N MET A 113 -1.58 8.59 3.39
CA MET A 113 -0.47 8.17 2.51
C MET A 113 -0.56 8.77 1.11
N LYS A 114 -1.74 9.17 0.66
CA LYS A 114 -1.96 9.81 -0.65
C LYS A 114 -1.56 11.29 -0.66
N ILE A 115 -1.34 11.89 0.50
CA ILE A 115 -0.99 13.31 0.62
C ILE A 115 0.50 13.49 0.29
N PRO A 116 0.86 14.34 -0.70
CA PRO A 116 2.25 14.60 -1.04
C PRO A 116 3.05 15.12 0.16
N GLY A 117 4.26 14.60 0.34
CA GLY A 117 5.15 15.00 1.44
C GLY A 117 4.91 14.26 2.76
N LEU A 118 3.88 13.41 2.84
CA LEU A 118 3.64 12.52 3.98
C LEU A 118 4.12 11.11 3.66
N GLY A 119 5.32 10.79 4.12
CA GLY A 119 5.81 9.41 4.10
C GLY A 119 5.33 8.60 5.32
N PRO A 120 5.51 7.28 5.30
CA PRO A 120 5.05 6.41 6.39
C PRO A 120 5.66 6.76 7.76
N LYS A 121 6.89 7.23 7.80
CA LYS A 121 7.55 7.68 9.05
C LYS A 121 6.87 8.90 9.66
N ARG A 122 6.50 9.87 8.84
CA ARG A 122 5.79 11.07 9.29
C ARG A 122 4.37 10.72 9.75
N ILE A 123 3.68 9.87 9.02
CA ILE A 123 2.35 9.39 9.40
C ILE A 123 2.42 8.62 10.72
N LYS A 124 3.43 7.78 10.90
CA LYS A 124 3.67 7.07 12.18
C LYS A 124 3.76 8.06 13.35
N THR A 125 4.59 9.09 13.23
CA THR A 125 4.74 10.11 14.27
C THR A 125 3.44 10.86 14.54
N LEU A 126 2.74 11.31 13.48
CA LEU A 126 1.45 11.98 13.61
C LEU A 126 0.38 11.10 14.26
N TYR A 127 0.34 9.84 13.90
CA TYR A 127 -0.60 8.87 14.44
C TYR A 127 -0.33 8.55 15.92
N HIS A 128 0.93 8.28 16.28
CA HIS A 128 1.28 7.88 17.64
C HIS A 128 1.37 9.06 18.62
N ASP A 129 1.83 10.22 18.18
CA ASP A 129 2.11 11.37 19.07
C ASP A 129 0.92 12.34 19.15
N LEU A 130 0.16 12.52 18.07
CA LEU A 130 -0.98 13.45 18.00
C LEU A 130 -2.33 12.77 17.77
N ASP A 131 -2.36 11.44 17.65
CA ASP A 131 -3.57 10.67 17.32
C ASP A 131 -4.27 11.15 16.03
N VAL A 132 -3.49 11.60 15.06
CA VAL A 132 -3.97 12.02 13.76
C VAL A 132 -4.23 10.80 12.88
N GLN A 133 -5.48 10.55 12.54
CA GLN A 133 -5.91 9.40 11.75
C GLN A 133 -6.55 9.80 10.42
N THR A 134 -7.05 11.03 10.31
CA THR A 134 -7.78 11.53 9.13
C THR A 134 -7.15 12.79 8.56
N PRO A 135 -7.37 13.09 7.26
CA PRO A 135 -6.93 14.35 6.66
C PRO A 135 -7.49 15.58 7.37
N GLU A 136 -8.71 15.53 7.87
CA GLU A 136 -9.36 16.62 8.59
C GLU A 136 -8.68 16.88 9.95
N GLN A 137 -8.33 15.83 10.68
CA GLN A 137 -7.56 15.94 11.92
C GLN A 137 -6.16 16.49 11.66
N LEU A 138 -5.52 16.07 10.56
CA LEU A 138 -4.22 16.58 10.14
C LEU A 138 -4.29 18.07 9.83
N HIS A 139 -5.29 18.51 9.08
CA HIS A 139 -5.51 19.93 8.75
C HIS A 139 -5.65 20.78 10.02
N ARG A 140 -6.46 20.33 10.96
CA ARG A 140 -6.68 21.00 12.25
C ARG A 140 -5.39 21.07 13.07
N ALA A 141 -4.64 19.97 13.17
CA ALA A 141 -3.36 19.95 13.88
C ALA A 141 -2.33 20.91 13.27
N ALA A 142 -2.32 21.03 11.93
CA ALA A 142 -1.46 21.98 11.23
C ALA A 142 -1.88 23.44 11.48
N GLN A 143 -3.16 23.73 11.47
CA GLN A 143 -3.68 25.08 11.78
C GLN A 143 -3.37 25.50 13.24
N ASP A 144 -3.44 24.57 14.18
CA ASP A 144 -3.17 24.81 15.60
C ASP A 144 -1.66 24.88 15.91
N GLY A 145 -0.79 24.68 14.92
CA GLY A 145 0.66 24.70 15.11
C GLY A 145 1.23 23.53 15.92
N ARG A 146 0.46 22.45 16.07
CA ARG A 146 0.85 21.27 16.84
C ARG A 146 1.86 20.38 16.13
N ILE A 147 1.89 20.42 14.80
CA ILE A 147 2.79 19.61 13.98
C ILE A 147 4.22 20.07 14.11
N ARG A 148 4.47 21.40 14.11
CA ARG A 148 5.81 21.98 14.25
C ARG A 148 6.49 21.63 15.57
N ALA A 149 5.72 21.29 16.61
CA ALA A 149 6.23 20.90 17.91
C ALA A 149 6.79 19.46 17.93
N LEU A 150 6.48 18.65 16.91
CA LEU A 150 6.96 17.27 16.82
C LEU A 150 8.42 17.22 16.34
N HIS A 151 9.16 16.24 16.86
CA HIS A 151 10.52 15.99 16.41
C HIS A 151 10.57 15.65 14.92
N GLY A 152 11.44 16.34 14.18
CA GLY A 152 11.57 16.17 12.73
C GLY A 152 10.56 16.94 11.87
N PHE A 153 9.71 17.75 12.52
CA PHE A 153 8.80 18.67 11.86
C PHE A 153 9.17 20.11 12.18
N GLY A 154 9.36 20.92 11.17
CA GLY A 154 9.56 22.37 11.30
C GLY A 154 8.35 23.14 10.80
N GLU A 155 8.36 24.45 11.00
CA GLU A 155 7.30 25.35 10.52
C GLU A 155 7.08 25.22 9.01
N LYS A 156 8.14 25.15 8.22
CA LYS A 156 8.06 24.96 6.76
C LYS A 156 7.40 23.62 6.40
N THR A 157 7.72 22.56 7.13
CA THR A 157 7.10 21.25 6.93
C THR A 157 5.62 21.28 7.26
N GLU A 158 5.24 21.94 8.35
CA GLU A 158 3.83 22.10 8.72
C GLU A 158 3.04 22.88 7.66
N GLN A 159 3.60 23.98 7.14
CA GLN A 159 2.98 24.75 6.07
C GLN A 159 2.82 23.95 4.78
N ASN A 160 3.83 23.15 4.40
CA ASN A 160 3.76 22.28 3.23
C ASN A 160 2.68 21.20 3.40
N ILE A 161 2.55 20.62 4.59
CA ILE A 161 1.50 19.65 4.90
C ILE A 161 0.13 20.31 4.81
N LEU A 162 -0.04 21.51 5.37
CA LEU A 162 -1.30 22.24 5.31
C LEU A 162 -1.75 22.48 3.85
N GLN A 163 -0.86 22.97 3.01
CA GLN A 163 -1.12 23.18 1.58
C GLN A 163 -1.48 21.86 0.86
N ALA A 164 -0.76 20.79 1.15
CA ALA A 164 -0.99 19.49 0.53
C ALA A 164 -2.36 18.89 0.94
N VAL A 165 -2.75 19.03 2.20
CA VAL A 165 -4.07 18.59 2.70
C VAL A 165 -5.20 19.37 2.04
N GLU A 166 -5.06 20.68 1.93
CA GLU A 166 -6.05 21.56 1.29
C GLU A 166 -6.21 21.21 -0.20
N ALA A 167 -5.10 20.98 -0.92
CA ALA A 167 -5.13 20.56 -2.31
C ALA A 167 -5.82 19.19 -2.47
N HIS A 168 -5.53 18.23 -1.58
CA HIS A 168 -6.15 16.91 -1.58
C HIS A 168 -7.66 17.00 -1.34
N ALA A 169 -8.09 17.81 -0.37
CA ALA A 169 -9.51 18.03 -0.07
C ALA A 169 -10.25 18.66 -1.26
N SER A 170 -9.62 19.59 -1.96
CA SER A 170 -10.19 20.22 -3.16
C SER A 170 -10.36 19.23 -4.31
N GLN A 171 -9.39 18.36 -4.52
CA GLN A 171 -9.47 17.28 -5.52
C GLN A 171 -10.60 16.31 -5.20
N SER A 172 -10.72 15.85 -3.96
CA SER A 172 -11.77 14.92 -3.54
C SER A 172 -13.17 15.49 -3.74
N ARG A 173 -13.37 16.81 -3.51
CA ARG A 173 -14.64 17.49 -3.76
C ARG A 173 -14.98 17.54 -5.25
N ARG A 174 -14.00 17.83 -6.11
CA ARG A 174 -14.21 17.88 -7.57
C ARG A 174 -14.62 16.52 -8.13
N PHE A 175 -14.02 15.42 -7.68
CA PHE A 175 -14.40 14.08 -8.08
C PHE A 175 -15.83 13.70 -7.66
N LYS A 176 -16.24 14.06 -6.44
CA LYS A 176 -17.59 13.81 -5.96
C LYS A 176 -18.67 14.58 -6.74
N LEU A 177 -18.37 15.81 -7.17
CA LEU A 177 -19.29 16.63 -7.97
C LEU A 177 -19.39 16.17 -9.44
N ALA A 178 -18.34 15.55 -9.98
CA ALA A 178 -18.33 15.01 -11.35
C ALA A 178 -19.09 13.67 -11.49
N LEU A 179 -19.39 12.99 -10.36
CA LEU A 179 -20.11 11.72 -10.34
C LEU A 179 -21.60 11.87 -9.95
N ALA A 180 -22.04 13.09 -9.65
CA ALA A 180 -23.44 13.43 -9.38
C ALA A 180 -24.11 14.02 -10.61
#